data_8cc4274eb7ca17988db6745a5a54123f
#
_entry.id   8cc4274eb7ca17988db6745a5a54123f
#
_cell.length_a   1.000
_cell.length_b   1.000
_cell.length_c   1.000
_cell.angle_alpha   90.00
_cell.angle_beta   90.00
_cell.angle_gamma   90.00
#
_symmetry.space_group_name_H-M   'P 1'
#
loop_
_entity.id
_entity.type
_entity.pdbx_description
1 polymer ?
#
loop_
_entity_poly.entity_id
_entity_poly.type
_entity_poly.pdbx_seq_one_letter_code
_entity_poly.pdbx_strand_id
1 'polypeptide(L)'
;MGTPSLRVVDSHVHIWDPAALDYTWLADAPTLNKPFLPEHLPHSGANTRGAVFVQADCRDDQALKEVDWVSSLHAVWPQLAGIVAFAPISHGDTVAEDLDQLLERPLVRGIRQLFQDRDESFMLDRTTLAGARQVARAGLVFDACIRSRQLPALAEFADGVPDLPIVLDHMGKPPIASGDLTVWRTGMRELARRPNVVVKLSGAGAEADPNRPLAPQALPVIQETLQLFGAARCMVGSDFPVSLTSPADYQAWITLVERSLAGASDGERAGVVHGTATRVYQLAEDPEQTATNQEQD
;
A
#
# COMPACT_ATOMS: atom_id res chain seq x y z
N MET A 1 -18.38 -21.14 18.97
CA MET A 1 -16.96 -20.79 19.15
C MET A 1 -16.68 -19.76 18.07
N GLY A 2 -16.34 -18.52 18.43
CA GLY A 2 -16.00 -17.51 17.45
C GLY A 2 -14.68 -17.89 16.77
N THR A 3 -14.63 -17.77 15.44
CA THR A 3 -13.38 -17.92 14.69
C THR A 3 -12.37 -16.93 15.28
N PRO A 4 -11.15 -17.32 15.61
CA PRO A 4 -10.16 -16.38 16.11
C PRO A 4 -9.99 -15.28 15.06
N SER A 5 -10.02 -14.02 15.50
CA SER A 5 -9.81 -12.86 14.64
C SER A 5 -8.43 -12.97 14.01
N LEU A 6 -8.38 -12.97 12.68
CA LEU A 6 -7.10 -13.04 11.94
C LEU A 6 -6.26 -11.79 12.27
N ARG A 7 -4.98 -12.01 12.58
CA ARG A 7 -4.04 -10.91 12.82
C ARG A 7 -3.68 -10.26 11.49
N VAL A 8 -3.89 -8.96 11.39
CA VAL A 8 -3.73 -8.17 10.16
C VAL A 8 -2.29 -7.70 9.99
N VAL A 9 -1.76 -7.72 8.76
CA VAL A 9 -0.65 -6.87 8.33
C VAL A 9 -1.25 -5.71 7.55
N ASP A 10 -1.20 -4.50 8.13
CA ASP A 10 -1.63 -3.29 7.44
C ASP A 10 -0.57 -2.88 6.42
N SER A 11 -0.84 -3.10 5.15
CA SER A 11 0.12 -2.89 4.07
C SER A 11 0.26 -1.43 3.63
N HIS A 12 -0.49 -0.49 4.24
CA HIS A 12 -0.47 0.91 3.82
C HIS A 12 -0.82 1.85 4.97
N VAL A 13 0.19 2.38 5.61
CA VAL A 13 0.07 3.32 6.73
C VAL A 13 0.98 4.51 6.48
N HIS A 14 0.49 5.70 6.80
CA HIS A 14 1.30 6.90 6.88
C HIS A 14 1.36 7.41 8.32
N ILE A 15 2.50 7.93 8.69
CA ILE A 15 2.71 8.78 9.86
C ILE A 15 3.55 9.97 9.41
N TRP A 16 3.36 11.12 10.03
CA TRP A 16 4.18 12.31 9.76
C TRP A 16 4.15 13.28 10.94
N ASP A 17 5.17 14.12 11.01
CA ASP A 17 5.24 15.27 11.90
C ASP A 17 5.71 16.49 11.10
N PRO A 18 4.82 17.49 10.86
CA PRO A 18 5.19 18.71 10.15
C PRO A 18 6.24 19.58 10.88
N ALA A 19 6.52 19.28 12.15
CA ALA A 19 7.61 19.91 12.88
C ALA A 19 8.96 19.24 12.62
N ALA A 20 8.98 17.98 12.18
CA ALA A 20 10.20 17.23 11.91
C ALA A 20 10.64 17.32 10.44
N LEU A 21 9.69 17.27 9.50
CA LEU A 21 9.92 17.23 8.05
C LEU A 21 8.92 18.12 7.30
N ASP A 22 9.28 18.54 6.09
CA ASP A 22 8.47 19.40 5.25
C ASP A 22 7.51 18.58 4.36
N TYR A 23 6.21 18.64 4.67
CA TYR A 23 5.13 18.05 3.88
C TYR A 23 4.32 19.15 3.22
N THR A 24 4.75 19.61 2.05
CA THR A 24 4.17 20.81 1.39
C THR A 24 2.70 20.65 1.04
N TRP A 25 2.26 19.44 0.72
CA TRP A 25 0.87 19.12 0.38
C TRP A 25 -0.11 19.32 1.55
N LEU A 26 0.36 19.34 2.79
CA LEU A 26 -0.49 19.57 3.97
C LEU A 26 -1.09 20.98 4.00
N ALA A 27 -0.52 21.93 3.25
CA ALA A 27 -1.10 23.27 3.11
C ALA A 27 -2.51 23.21 2.49
N ASP A 28 -2.75 22.26 1.59
CA ASP A 28 -4.02 22.05 0.91
C ASP A 28 -4.95 21.06 1.66
N ALA A 29 -4.47 20.49 2.77
CA ALA A 29 -5.20 19.51 3.59
C ALA A 29 -5.23 19.92 5.08
N PRO A 30 -5.93 21.01 5.47
CA PRO A 30 -5.85 21.57 6.83
C PRO A 30 -6.21 20.61 7.96
N THR A 31 -7.10 19.67 7.71
CA THR A 31 -7.50 18.65 8.72
C THR A 31 -6.40 17.62 9.00
N LEU A 32 -5.48 17.47 8.05
CA LEU A 32 -4.33 16.57 8.12
C LEU A 32 -3.04 17.32 8.51
N ASN A 33 -3.04 18.64 8.52
CA ASN A 33 -1.87 19.46 8.86
C ASN A 33 -1.63 19.52 10.38
N LYS A 34 -1.27 18.36 10.94
CA LYS A 34 -0.90 18.14 12.33
C LYS A 34 -0.10 16.84 12.43
N PRO A 35 0.60 16.58 13.56
CA PRO A 35 1.28 15.29 13.73
C PRO A 35 0.30 14.11 13.73
N PHE A 36 0.68 13.06 13.00
CA PHE A 36 0.12 11.72 13.11
C PHE A 36 1.28 10.77 13.42
N LEU A 37 1.33 10.29 14.65
CA LEU A 37 2.42 9.51 15.23
C LEU A 37 1.94 8.10 15.58
N PRO A 38 2.82 7.15 15.93
CA PRO A 38 2.42 5.79 16.26
C PRO A 38 1.32 5.65 17.30
N GLU A 39 1.26 6.53 18.30
CA GLU A 39 0.20 6.55 19.30
C GLU A 39 -1.20 6.91 18.76
N HIS A 40 -1.27 7.51 17.59
CA HIS A 40 -2.54 7.83 16.92
C HIS A 40 -3.04 6.69 16.02
N LEU A 41 -2.19 5.66 15.78
CA LEU A 41 -2.56 4.55 14.92
C LEU A 41 -3.72 3.75 15.54
N PRO A 42 -4.70 3.35 14.73
CA PRO A 42 -5.82 2.54 15.20
C PRO A 42 -5.44 1.09 15.54
N HIS A 43 -4.17 0.75 15.44
CA HIS A 43 -3.61 -0.58 15.61
C HIS A 43 -3.40 -1.00 17.07
N SER A 44 -3.86 -0.24 18.06
CA SER A 44 -3.62 -0.48 19.49
C SER A 44 -4.25 -1.76 20.06
N GLY A 45 -4.77 -2.66 19.21
CA GLY A 45 -5.36 -3.93 19.59
C GLY A 45 -4.48 -5.14 19.20
N ALA A 46 -4.73 -6.27 19.87
CA ALA A 46 -4.03 -7.55 19.66
C ALA A 46 -4.14 -8.13 18.22
N ASN A 47 -4.87 -7.45 17.33
CA ASN A 47 -5.18 -7.95 15.98
C ASN A 47 -4.25 -7.42 14.87
N THR A 48 -3.33 -6.49 15.16
CA THR A 48 -2.37 -6.03 14.16
C THR A 48 -1.05 -6.73 14.37
N ARG A 49 -0.65 -7.52 13.37
CA ARG A 49 0.58 -8.30 13.35
C ARG A 49 1.77 -7.47 12.89
N GLY A 50 1.54 -6.57 11.94
CA GLY A 50 2.56 -5.71 11.38
C GLY A 50 1.95 -4.58 10.57
N ALA A 51 2.78 -3.59 10.25
CA ALA A 51 2.41 -2.46 9.41
C ALA A 51 3.55 -2.13 8.45
N VAL A 52 3.19 -1.76 7.21
CA VAL A 52 4.12 -1.21 6.22
C VAL A 52 3.89 0.29 6.16
N PHE A 53 4.88 1.05 6.62
CA PHE A 53 4.90 2.49 6.40
C PHE A 53 5.11 2.78 4.92
N VAL A 54 4.32 3.66 4.35
CA VAL A 54 4.51 4.18 3.01
C VAL A 54 4.88 5.65 3.10
N GLN A 55 5.90 6.09 2.38
CA GLN A 55 6.37 7.48 2.35
C GLN A 55 5.18 8.46 2.29
N ALA A 56 5.24 9.55 3.04
CA ALA A 56 4.14 10.49 3.19
C ALA A 56 4.30 11.77 2.34
N ASP A 57 5.07 11.70 1.26
CA ASP A 57 5.30 12.79 0.31
C ASP A 57 5.93 14.03 0.99
N CYS A 58 6.96 13.78 1.81
CA CYS A 58 7.83 14.85 2.27
C CYS A 58 8.64 15.42 1.10
N ARG A 59 9.29 16.57 1.29
CA ARG A 59 10.16 17.15 0.26
C ARG A 59 11.25 16.15 -0.16
N ASP A 60 11.49 16.01 -1.47
CA ASP A 60 12.34 14.97 -2.07
C ASP A 60 13.75 14.88 -1.41
N ASP A 61 14.36 16.04 -1.09
CA ASP A 61 15.66 16.09 -0.44
C ASP A 61 15.65 15.67 1.06
N GLN A 62 14.48 15.35 1.59
CA GLN A 62 14.27 14.83 2.94
C GLN A 62 13.89 13.33 2.97
N ALA A 63 13.81 12.67 1.82
CA ALA A 63 13.36 11.29 1.71
C ALA A 63 14.13 10.32 2.63
N LEU A 64 15.47 10.39 2.65
CA LEU A 64 16.27 9.56 3.55
C LEU A 64 16.04 9.91 5.03
N LYS A 65 15.79 11.18 5.33
CA LYS A 65 15.47 11.62 6.70
C LYS A 65 14.11 11.08 7.16
N GLU A 66 13.14 10.97 6.24
CA GLU A 66 11.85 10.34 6.55
C GLU A 66 12.04 8.88 6.93
N VAL A 67 12.81 8.11 6.15
CA VAL A 67 13.14 6.71 6.44
C VAL A 67 13.85 6.57 7.78
N ASP A 68 14.87 7.40 8.04
CA ASP A 68 15.64 7.35 9.28
C ASP A 68 14.76 7.74 10.49
N TRP A 69 13.90 8.76 10.35
CA TRP A 69 12.95 9.17 11.38
C TRP A 69 11.95 8.06 11.68
N VAL A 70 11.30 7.49 10.67
CA VAL A 70 10.33 6.39 10.85
C VAL A 70 11.00 5.17 11.47
N SER A 71 12.20 4.82 11.02
CA SER A 71 12.96 3.70 11.58
C SER A 71 13.29 3.89 13.07
N SER A 72 13.55 5.14 13.50
CA SER A 72 13.82 5.45 14.90
C SER A 72 12.62 5.21 15.82
N LEU A 73 11.41 5.19 15.28
CA LEU A 73 10.17 4.97 16.03
C LEU A 73 9.90 3.48 16.31
N HIS A 74 10.72 2.55 15.81
CA HIS A 74 10.50 1.10 15.99
C HIS A 74 10.40 0.69 17.47
N ALA A 75 11.09 1.37 18.38
CA ALA A 75 11.01 1.10 19.81
C ALA A 75 9.62 1.38 20.42
N VAL A 76 8.88 2.36 19.88
CA VAL A 76 7.53 2.74 20.32
C VAL A 76 6.45 2.23 19.36
N TRP A 77 6.85 1.72 18.21
CA TRP A 77 5.98 1.12 17.20
C TRP A 77 6.54 -0.24 16.75
N PRO A 78 6.49 -1.26 17.60
CA PRO A 78 7.06 -2.58 17.30
C PRO A 78 6.37 -3.32 16.13
N GLN A 79 5.18 -2.87 15.71
CA GLN A 79 4.48 -3.38 14.53
C GLN A 79 5.06 -2.86 13.21
N LEU A 80 5.95 -1.87 13.20
CA LEU A 80 6.61 -1.42 11.97
C LEU A 80 7.45 -2.57 11.38
N ALA A 81 6.95 -3.16 10.31
CA ALA A 81 7.54 -4.35 9.69
C ALA A 81 8.27 -4.06 8.37
N GLY A 82 7.94 -2.94 7.72
CA GLY A 82 8.56 -2.53 6.47
C GLY A 82 8.31 -1.06 6.16
N ILE A 83 9.14 -0.53 5.26
CA ILE A 83 9.08 0.86 4.77
C ILE A 83 9.07 0.82 3.24
N VAL A 84 8.11 1.51 2.64
CA VAL A 84 8.12 1.90 1.24
C VAL A 84 8.59 3.35 1.17
N ALA A 85 9.82 3.55 0.72
CA ALA A 85 10.48 4.85 0.70
C ALA A 85 10.24 5.60 -0.61
N PHE A 86 10.51 6.91 -0.63
CA PHE A 86 10.61 7.64 -1.88
C PHE A 86 11.98 7.41 -2.54
N ALA A 87 11.96 7.20 -3.87
CA ALA A 87 13.12 7.38 -4.74
C ALA A 87 12.67 7.87 -6.12
N PRO A 88 13.41 8.80 -6.75
CA PRO A 88 13.02 9.42 -8.01
C PRO A 88 13.35 8.51 -9.20
N ILE A 89 12.56 7.46 -9.43
CA ILE A 89 12.78 6.51 -10.54
C ILE A 89 12.77 7.20 -11.92
N SER A 90 12.17 8.37 -12.00
CA SER A 90 12.21 9.23 -13.20
C SER A 90 13.62 9.74 -13.56
N HIS A 91 14.58 9.63 -12.66
CA HIS A 91 15.98 9.96 -12.93
C HIS A 91 16.73 8.82 -13.68
N GLY A 92 16.07 7.74 -14.02
CA GLY A 92 16.65 6.65 -14.79
C GLY A 92 17.71 5.88 -14.00
N ASP A 93 18.81 5.54 -14.67
CA ASP A 93 19.85 4.71 -14.04
C ASP A 93 20.54 5.38 -12.85
N THR A 94 20.50 6.72 -12.73
CA THR A 94 21.15 7.42 -11.60
C THR A 94 20.44 7.20 -10.27
N VAL A 95 19.18 6.73 -10.27
CA VAL A 95 18.46 6.35 -9.05
C VAL A 95 19.17 5.23 -8.28
N ALA A 96 20.09 4.49 -8.91
CA ALA A 96 20.84 3.42 -8.26
C ALA A 96 21.61 3.91 -7.00
N GLU A 97 22.13 5.14 -7.02
CA GLU A 97 22.82 5.73 -5.85
C GLU A 97 21.86 5.97 -4.68
N ASP A 98 20.62 6.41 -4.97
CA ASP A 98 19.58 6.59 -3.96
C ASP A 98 19.15 5.24 -3.39
N LEU A 99 18.99 4.22 -4.27
CA LEU A 99 18.61 2.86 -3.87
C LEU A 99 19.69 2.22 -2.98
N ASP A 100 20.97 2.39 -3.31
CA ASP A 100 22.08 1.87 -2.49
C ASP A 100 22.02 2.45 -1.06
N GLN A 101 21.78 3.76 -0.93
CA GLN A 101 21.61 4.39 0.36
C GLN A 101 20.38 3.87 1.11
N LEU A 102 19.26 3.65 0.43
CA LEU A 102 18.03 3.11 1.03
C LEU A 102 18.23 1.67 1.51
N LEU A 103 18.97 0.84 0.78
CA LEU A 103 19.27 -0.55 1.14
C LEU A 103 20.12 -0.71 2.40
N GLU A 104 20.84 0.35 2.83
CA GLU A 104 21.50 0.37 4.14
C GLU A 104 20.48 0.38 5.32
N ARG A 105 19.19 0.63 5.05
CA ARG A 105 18.10 0.68 6.02
C ARG A 105 17.32 -0.64 5.99
N PRO A 106 17.49 -1.51 6.97
CA PRO A 106 16.98 -2.89 6.90
C PRO A 106 15.45 -3.02 6.86
N LEU A 107 14.71 -1.95 7.17
CA LEU A 107 13.25 -1.93 7.06
C LEU A 107 12.75 -1.54 5.67
N VAL A 108 13.59 -0.99 4.78
CA VAL A 108 13.16 -0.65 3.42
C VAL A 108 12.86 -1.92 2.63
N ARG A 109 11.65 -1.97 2.06
CA ARG A 109 11.12 -3.10 1.30
C ARG A 109 10.62 -2.71 -0.08
N GLY A 110 10.37 -1.43 -0.29
CA GLY A 110 9.82 -0.95 -1.54
C GLY A 110 10.08 0.53 -1.75
N ILE A 111 9.73 0.98 -2.94
CA ILE A 111 9.88 2.36 -3.40
C ILE A 111 8.53 2.85 -3.90
N ARG A 112 8.24 4.13 -3.66
CA ARG A 112 7.10 4.82 -4.25
C ARG A 112 7.53 6.18 -4.79
N GLN A 113 7.21 6.45 -6.06
CA GLN A 113 7.12 7.78 -6.63
C GLN A 113 5.69 8.02 -7.07
N LEU A 114 5.08 9.13 -6.68
CA LEU A 114 3.67 9.42 -7.02
C LEU A 114 3.51 9.70 -8.51
N PHE A 115 2.59 8.99 -9.14
CA PHE A 115 2.21 9.17 -10.54
C PHE A 115 0.85 9.84 -10.72
N GLN A 116 0.02 9.85 -9.66
CA GLN A 116 -1.39 10.24 -9.72
C GLN A 116 -1.68 11.61 -10.36
N ASP A 117 -0.76 12.57 -10.18
CA ASP A 117 -0.92 13.94 -10.67
C ASP A 117 0.04 14.27 -11.82
N ARG A 118 0.66 13.22 -12.40
CA ARG A 118 1.49 13.30 -13.58
C ARG A 118 0.70 12.92 -14.84
N ASP A 119 1.21 13.35 -15.98
CA ASP A 119 0.75 12.84 -17.28
C ASP A 119 1.08 11.35 -17.42
N GLU A 120 0.28 10.61 -18.18
CA GLU A 120 0.49 9.16 -18.40
C GLU A 120 1.84 8.86 -19.07
N SER A 121 2.31 9.76 -19.94
CA SER A 121 3.61 9.67 -20.61
C SER A 121 4.79 9.67 -19.63
N PHE A 122 4.65 10.29 -18.45
CA PHE A 122 5.69 10.29 -17.43
C PHE A 122 6.03 8.87 -16.94
N MET A 123 5.02 8.05 -16.78
CA MET A 123 5.16 6.65 -16.36
C MET A 123 5.84 5.80 -17.46
N LEU A 124 5.57 6.12 -18.73
CA LEU A 124 6.06 5.40 -19.89
C LEU A 124 7.38 5.95 -20.46
N ASP A 125 7.89 7.02 -19.86
CA ASP A 125 9.17 7.59 -20.28
C ASP A 125 10.30 6.58 -20.11
N ARG A 126 11.24 6.60 -21.06
CA ARG A 126 12.38 5.65 -21.10
C ARG A 126 13.24 5.75 -19.85
N THR A 127 13.39 6.95 -19.29
CA THR A 127 14.15 7.17 -18.04
C THR A 127 13.39 6.59 -16.85
N THR A 128 12.08 6.81 -16.74
CA THR A 128 11.24 6.22 -15.67
C THR A 128 11.28 4.68 -15.72
N LEU A 129 11.17 4.09 -16.91
CA LEU A 129 11.31 2.64 -17.09
C LEU A 129 12.73 2.12 -16.76
N ALA A 130 13.78 2.91 -17.06
CA ALA A 130 15.14 2.55 -16.67
C ALA A 130 15.31 2.55 -15.15
N GLY A 131 14.83 3.59 -14.45
CA GLY A 131 14.84 3.64 -13.00
C GLY A 131 14.02 2.52 -12.34
N ALA A 132 12.85 2.19 -12.89
CA ALA A 132 12.06 1.06 -12.42
C ALA A 132 12.81 -0.29 -12.53
N ARG A 133 13.61 -0.47 -13.57
CA ARG A 133 14.51 -1.65 -13.68
C ARG A 133 15.61 -1.65 -12.63
N GLN A 134 16.09 -0.49 -12.18
CA GLN A 134 17.03 -0.43 -11.05
C GLN A 134 16.35 -0.87 -9.74
N VAL A 135 15.09 -0.46 -9.50
CA VAL A 135 14.31 -0.94 -8.35
C VAL A 135 14.17 -2.47 -8.37
N ALA A 136 13.86 -3.06 -9.54
CA ALA A 136 13.80 -4.51 -9.69
C ALA A 136 15.15 -5.19 -9.36
N ARG A 137 16.27 -4.65 -9.87
CA ARG A 137 17.62 -5.17 -9.62
C ARG A 137 18.01 -5.07 -8.13
N ALA A 138 17.53 -4.05 -7.45
CA ALA A 138 17.70 -3.87 -6.01
C ALA A 138 16.88 -4.86 -5.16
N GLY A 139 16.01 -5.67 -5.80
CA GLY A 139 15.12 -6.61 -5.10
C GLY A 139 13.98 -5.94 -4.33
N LEU A 140 13.69 -4.68 -4.65
CA LEU A 140 12.64 -3.89 -4.02
C LEU A 140 11.33 -3.96 -4.82
N VAL A 141 10.22 -3.66 -4.15
CA VAL A 141 8.88 -3.55 -4.74
C VAL A 141 8.63 -2.12 -5.18
N PHE A 142 7.78 -1.91 -6.18
CA PHE A 142 7.32 -0.57 -6.56
C PHE A 142 5.83 -0.39 -6.25
N ASP A 143 5.52 0.53 -5.36
CA ASP A 143 4.14 0.93 -5.07
C ASP A 143 3.68 1.99 -6.07
N ALA A 144 2.66 1.66 -6.85
CA ALA A 144 2.10 2.51 -7.90
C ALA A 144 0.87 3.26 -7.40
N CYS A 145 1.04 4.52 -6.99
CA CYS A 145 -0.05 5.41 -6.64
C CYS A 145 -0.47 6.21 -7.89
N ILE A 146 -1.62 5.84 -8.45
CA ILE A 146 -2.17 6.38 -9.71
C ILE A 146 -3.65 6.74 -9.54
N ARG A 147 -4.21 7.46 -10.52
CA ARG A 147 -5.66 7.62 -10.70
C ARG A 147 -6.19 6.59 -11.69
N SER A 148 -7.47 6.27 -11.60
CA SER A 148 -8.12 5.22 -12.42
C SER A 148 -7.96 5.42 -13.93
N ARG A 149 -7.87 6.67 -14.42
CA ARG A 149 -7.58 6.97 -15.84
C ARG A 149 -6.21 6.48 -16.31
N GLN A 150 -5.25 6.35 -15.39
CA GLN A 150 -3.86 5.94 -15.67
C GLN A 150 -3.67 4.41 -15.65
N LEU A 151 -4.70 3.62 -15.36
CA LEU A 151 -4.61 2.15 -15.33
C LEU A 151 -4.09 1.54 -16.65
N PRO A 152 -4.49 2.02 -17.86
CA PRO A 152 -3.90 1.51 -19.10
C PRO A 152 -2.39 1.75 -19.19
N ALA A 153 -1.93 2.95 -18.83
CA ALA A 153 -0.50 3.28 -18.84
C ALA A 153 0.28 2.44 -17.80
N LEU A 154 -0.31 2.15 -16.63
CA LEU A 154 0.31 1.25 -15.65
C LEU A 154 0.41 -0.19 -16.19
N ALA A 155 -0.53 -0.64 -17.01
CA ALA A 155 -0.42 -1.95 -17.65
C ALA A 155 0.75 -2.00 -18.64
N GLU A 156 0.95 -0.95 -19.45
CA GLU A 156 2.10 -0.81 -20.33
C GLU A 156 3.43 -0.69 -19.54
N PHE A 157 3.42 0.06 -18.45
CA PHE A 157 4.57 0.16 -17.55
C PHE A 157 4.94 -1.22 -16.99
N ALA A 158 3.96 -2.00 -16.52
CA ALA A 158 4.19 -3.35 -16.00
C ALA A 158 4.76 -4.30 -17.07
N ASP A 159 4.31 -4.17 -18.31
CA ASP A 159 4.87 -4.93 -19.47
C ASP A 159 6.33 -4.51 -19.76
N GLY A 160 6.68 -3.24 -19.53
CA GLY A 160 8.03 -2.70 -19.70
C GLY A 160 9.04 -3.13 -18.64
N VAL A 161 8.55 -3.63 -17.49
CA VAL A 161 9.37 -4.04 -16.32
C VAL A 161 8.83 -5.34 -15.70
N PRO A 162 8.82 -6.46 -16.45
CA PRO A 162 8.16 -7.70 -16.02
C PRO A 162 8.75 -8.33 -14.76
N ASP A 163 10.02 -8.04 -14.47
CA ASP A 163 10.72 -8.55 -13.28
C ASP A 163 10.47 -7.71 -12.01
N LEU A 164 9.81 -6.55 -12.14
CA LEU A 164 9.49 -5.67 -11.01
C LEU A 164 8.16 -6.09 -10.39
N PRO A 165 8.13 -6.47 -9.11
CA PRO A 165 6.86 -6.58 -8.40
C PRO A 165 6.23 -5.19 -8.23
N ILE A 166 5.02 -5.02 -8.75
CA ILE A 166 4.27 -3.76 -8.68
C ILE A 166 3.09 -3.94 -7.75
N VAL A 167 2.93 -3.01 -6.82
CA VAL A 167 1.79 -2.95 -5.90
C VAL A 167 0.91 -1.76 -6.30
N LEU A 168 -0.28 -2.03 -6.80
CA LEU A 168 -1.26 -0.98 -7.10
C LEU A 168 -1.88 -0.46 -5.80
N ASP A 169 -1.61 0.79 -5.45
CA ASP A 169 -2.23 1.44 -4.30
C ASP A 169 -3.73 1.68 -4.52
N HIS A 170 -4.53 1.51 -3.45
CA HIS A 170 -5.92 1.96 -3.34
C HIS A 170 -6.84 1.45 -4.47
N MET A 171 -6.63 0.22 -4.93
CA MET A 171 -7.41 -0.34 -6.05
C MET A 171 -7.41 0.57 -7.30
N GLY A 172 -6.34 1.37 -7.49
CA GLY A 172 -6.23 2.33 -8.60
C GLY A 172 -7.20 3.52 -8.50
N LYS A 173 -7.59 3.90 -7.28
CA LYS A 173 -8.46 5.05 -6.97
C LYS A 173 -9.74 5.04 -7.81
N PRO A 174 -10.62 4.05 -7.60
CA PRO A 174 -11.91 3.97 -8.27
C PRO A 174 -12.77 5.20 -7.95
N PRO A 175 -13.42 5.86 -8.93
CA PRO A 175 -14.25 7.04 -8.69
C PRO A 175 -15.59 6.67 -8.04
N ILE A 176 -15.53 6.20 -6.79
CA ILE A 176 -16.66 5.63 -6.04
C ILE A 176 -17.78 6.66 -5.86
N ALA A 177 -17.44 7.90 -5.51
CA ALA A 177 -18.42 8.96 -5.26
C ALA A 177 -19.27 9.26 -6.51
N SER A 178 -18.72 9.20 -7.72
CA SER A 178 -19.44 9.45 -8.97
C SER A 178 -20.32 8.25 -9.38
N GLY A 179 -19.95 7.04 -8.97
CA GLY A 179 -20.58 5.79 -9.37
C GLY A 179 -20.27 5.33 -10.80
N ASP A 180 -19.57 6.12 -11.61
CA ASP A 180 -19.13 5.72 -12.95
C ASP A 180 -17.78 5.00 -12.88
N LEU A 181 -17.82 3.69 -12.78
CA LEU A 181 -16.66 2.81 -12.71
C LEU A 181 -16.21 2.26 -14.09
N THR A 182 -16.75 2.77 -15.20
CA THR A 182 -16.54 2.19 -16.54
C THR A 182 -15.05 2.16 -16.93
N VAL A 183 -14.36 3.29 -16.81
CA VAL A 183 -12.92 3.40 -17.12
C VAL A 183 -12.10 2.55 -16.17
N TRP A 184 -12.39 2.62 -14.88
CA TRP A 184 -11.74 1.83 -13.85
C TRP A 184 -11.85 0.32 -14.11
N ARG A 185 -13.07 -0.18 -14.37
CA ARG A 185 -13.30 -1.60 -14.67
C ARG A 185 -12.50 -2.10 -15.86
N THR A 186 -12.48 -1.30 -16.92
CA THR A 186 -11.73 -1.65 -18.13
C THR A 186 -10.25 -1.75 -17.82
N GLY A 187 -9.69 -0.73 -17.15
CA GLY A 187 -8.28 -0.70 -16.79
C GLY A 187 -7.88 -1.80 -15.81
N MET A 188 -8.71 -2.09 -14.79
CA MET A 188 -8.45 -3.16 -13.84
C MET A 188 -8.44 -4.55 -14.48
N ARG A 189 -9.34 -4.82 -15.44
CA ARG A 189 -9.32 -6.08 -16.20
C ARG A 189 -8.05 -6.24 -17.02
N GLU A 190 -7.60 -5.17 -17.66
CA GLU A 190 -6.32 -5.21 -18.39
C GLU A 190 -5.16 -5.42 -17.44
N LEU A 191 -5.07 -4.65 -16.36
CA LEU A 191 -3.97 -4.73 -15.40
C LEU A 191 -3.92 -6.11 -14.70
N ALA A 192 -5.06 -6.73 -14.42
CA ALA A 192 -5.15 -8.05 -13.78
C ALA A 192 -4.47 -9.18 -14.58
N ARG A 193 -4.24 -8.97 -15.89
CA ARG A 193 -3.50 -9.92 -16.75
C ARG A 193 -2.00 -9.93 -16.49
N ARG A 194 -1.47 -8.93 -15.78
CA ARG A 194 -0.04 -8.81 -15.48
C ARG A 194 0.27 -9.56 -14.17
N PRO A 195 1.08 -10.64 -14.26
CA PRO A 195 1.33 -11.49 -13.08
C PRO A 195 2.20 -10.81 -12.02
N ASN A 196 2.98 -9.81 -12.41
CA ASN A 196 3.83 -9.01 -11.54
C ASN A 196 3.07 -7.89 -10.79
N VAL A 197 1.74 -7.79 -10.94
CA VAL A 197 0.91 -6.78 -10.26
C VAL A 197 0.07 -7.40 -9.17
N VAL A 198 0.14 -6.82 -7.98
CA VAL A 198 -0.73 -7.07 -6.82
C VAL A 198 -1.46 -5.78 -6.41
N VAL A 199 -2.51 -5.87 -5.59
CA VAL A 199 -3.38 -4.73 -5.30
C VAL A 199 -3.58 -4.56 -3.80
N LYS A 200 -3.51 -3.32 -3.32
CA LYS A 200 -3.95 -2.94 -1.97
C LYS A 200 -5.44 -2.65 -1.94
N LEU A 201 -6.16 -3.36 -1.11
CA LEU A 201 -7.52 -3.04 -0.69
C LEU A 201 -7.43 -1.96 0.38
N SER A 202 -7.40 -0.71 -0.05
CA SER A 202 -7.19 0.48 0.80
C SER A 202 -7.75 1.73 0.11
N GLY A 203 -7.73 2.89 0.76
CA GLY A 203 -7.97 4.19 0.15
C GLY A 203 -9.41 4.49 -0.27
N ALA A 204 -10.35 3.58 -0.09
CA ALA A 204 -11.73 3.76 -0.55
C ALA A 204 -12.45 4.91 0.15
N GLY A 205 -12.07 5.24 1.39
CA GLY A 205 -12.66 6.34 2.14
C GLY A 205 -12.41 7.71 1.49
N ALA A 206 -11.24 7.89 0.89
CA ALA A 206 -10.88 9.14 0.19
C ALA A 206 -11.61 9.30 -1.15
N GLU A 207 -12.07 8.20 -1.76
CA GLU A 207 -12.73 8.20 -3.07
C GLU A 207 -14.28 8.12 -2.96
N ALA A 208 -14.81 7.87 -1.75
CA ALA A 208 -16.25 7.75 -1.50
C ALA A 208 -16.91 9.11 -1.23
N ASP A 209 -18.24 9.18 -1.41
CA ASP A 209 -19.02 10.31 -0.95
C ASP A 209 -19.07 10.33 0.60
N PRO A 210 -18.51 11.35 1.26
CA PRO A 210 -18.43 11.41 2.72
C PRO A 210 -19.80 11.55 3.41
N ASN A 211 -20.86 11.93 2.66
CA ASN A 211 -22.22 12.06 3.17
C ASN A 211 -23.00 10.72 3.15
N ARG A 212 -22.39 9.66 2.69
CA ARG A 212 -23.01 8.33 2.58
C ARG A 212 -22.19 7.29 3.34
N PRO A 213 -22.80 6.24 3.90
CA PRO A 213 -22.06 5.15 4.53
C PRO A 213 -21.03 4.54 3.56
N LEU A 214 -19.80 4.32 4.04
CA LEU A 214 -18.70 3.78 3.23
C LEU A 214 -18.97 2.35 2.73
N ALA A 215 -19.52 1.48 3.59
CA ALA A 215 -19.65 0.06 3.28
C ALA A 215 -20.42 -0.25 2.00
N PRO A 216 -21.65 0.30 1.75
CA PRO A 216 -22.36 0.03 0.50
C PRO A 216 -21.67 0.62 -0.74
N GLN A 217 -20.79 1.62 -0.57
CA GLN A 217 -20.05 2.23 -1.66
C GLN A 217 -18.79 1.42 -2.00
N ALA A 218 -18.03 0.97 -1.02
CA ALA A 218 -16.75 0.30 -1.20
C ALA A 218 -16.86 -1.21 -1.45
N LEU A 219 -17.86 -1.89 -0.85
CA LEU A 219 -17.99 -3.35 -0.95
C LEU A 219 -18.02 -3.88 -2.39
N PRO A 220 -18.79 -3.30 -3.33
CA PRO A 220 -18.79 -3.78 -4.72
C PRO A 220 -17.42 -3.66 -5.39
N VAL A 221 -16.67 -2.60 -5.10
CA VAL A 221 -15.34 -2.34 -5.67
C VAL A 221 -14.30 -3.33 -5.12
N ILE A 222 -14.34 -3.60 -3.80
CA ILE A 222 -13.48 -4.61 -3.18
C ILE A 222 -13.75 -5.99 -3.79
N GLN A 223 -15.05 -6.37 -3.90
CA GLN A 223 -15.43 -7.67 -4.46
C GLN A 223 -15.02 -7.81 -5.93
N GLU A 224 -15.20 -6.78 -6.76
CA GLU A 224 -14.74 -6.79 -8.15
C GLU A 224 -13.21 -6.89 -8.25
N THR A 225 -12.46 -6.18 -7.39
CA THR A 225 -11.00 -6.28 -7.31
C THR A 225 -10.55 -7.70 -6.96
N LEU A 226 -11.15 -8.30 -5.92
CA LEU A 226 -10.87 -9.68 -5.52
C LEU A 226 -11.20 -10.69 -6.63
N GLN A 227 -12.29 -10.48 -7.36
CA GLN A 227 -12.68 -11.32 -8.48
C GLN A 227 -11.67 -11.26 -9.64
N LEU A 228 -11.11 -10.09 -9.92
CA LEU A 228 -10.18 -9.87 -11.02
C LEU A 228 -8.75 -10.38 -10.70
N PHE A 229 -8.25 -10.10 -9.51
CA PHE A 229 -6.87 -10.41 -9.12
C PHE A 229 -6.73 -11.72 -8.34
N GLY A 230 -7.80 -12.19 -7.71
CA GLY A 230 -7.76 -13.31 -6.77
C GLY A 230 -7.14 -12.93 -5.42
N ALA A 231 -7.45 -13.71 -4.39
CA ALA A 231 -6.98 -13.46 -3.02
C ALA A 231 -5.45 -13.43 -2.90
N ALA A 232 -4.75 -14.26 -3.66
CA ALA A 232 -3.28 -14.34 -3.64
C ALA A 232 -2.56 -13.08 -4.18
N ARG A 233 -3.29 -12.18 -4.85
CA ARG A 233 -2.76 -10.90 -5.35
C ARG A 233 -3.46 -9.68 -4.76
N CYS A 234 -4.17 -9.84 -3.65
CA CYS A 234 -4.77 -8.74 -2.91
C CYS A 234 -4.21 -8.70 -1.48
N MET A 235 -4.04 -7.51 -0.92
CA MET A 235 -3.64 -7.30 0.46
C MET A 235 -4.43 -6.14 1.07
N VAL A 236 -4.73 -6.21 2.36
CA VAL A 236 -5.43 -5.13 3.07
C VAL A 236 -4.48 -4.01 3.47
N GLY A 237 -4.95 -2.76 3.41
CA GLY A 237 -4.29 -1.58 3.95
C GLY A 237 -5.32 -0.57 4.47
N SER A 238 -4.97 0.20 5.48
CA SER A 238 -5.86 1.22 6.06
C SER A 238 -5.85 2.53 5.29
N ASP A 239 -4.70 2.91 4.78
CA ASP A 239 -4.45 4.26 4.30
C ASP A 239 -4.68 5.32 5.42
N PHE A 240 -4.34 4.94 6.67
CA PHE A 240 -4.34 5.87 7.80
C PHE A 240 -3.24 6.93 7.60
N PRO A 241 -3.49 8.20 7.90
CA PRO A 241 -4.74 8.82 8.35
C PRO A 241 -5.56 9.43 7.20
N VAL A 242 -5.20 9.18 5.96
CA VAL A 242 -5.81 9.83 4.77
C VAL A 242 -7.25 9.36 4.56
N SER A 243 -7.48 8.04 4.63
CA SER A 243 -8.80 7.44 4.39
C SER A 243 -9.52 7.01 5.65
N LEU A 244 -8.79 6.68 6.71
CA LEU A 244 -9.34 6.18 7.97
C LEU A 244 -8.70 6.94 9.12
N THR A 245 -9.48 7.74 9.83
CA THR A 245 -8.99 8.69 10.83
C THR A 245 -9.24 8.27 12.29
N SER A 246 -9.98 7.17 12.52
CA SER A 246 -10.30 6.69 13.87
C SER A 246 -10.17 5.17 13.99
N PRO A 247 -10.00 4.63 15.22
CA PRO A 247 -10.03 3.19 15.47
C PRO A 247 -11.33 2.52 15.04
N ALA A 248 -12.46 3.22 15.14
CA ALA A 248 -13.76 2.71 14.71
C ALA A 248 -13.82 2.53 13.17
N ASP A 249 -13.28 3.51 12.43
CA ASP A 249 -13.21 3.44 10.96
C ASP A 249 -12.29 2.30 10.52
N TYR A 250 -11.14 2.13 11.18
CA TYR A 250 -10.21 1.04 10.92
C TYR A 250 -10.88 -0.32 11.11
N GLN A 251 -11.52 -0.55 12.25
CA GLN A 251 -12.21 -1.82 12.53
C GLN A 251 -13.36 -2.07 11.56
N ALA A 252 -14.11 -1.02 11.18
CA ALA A 252 -15.16 -1.11 10.18
C ALA A 252 -14.60 -1.49 8.80
N TRP A 253 -13.43 -0.94 8.43
CA TRP A 253 -12.74 -1.27 7.18
C TRP A 253 -12.28 -2.74 7.15
N ILE A 254 -11.60 -3.20 8.19
CA ILE A 254 -11.17 -4.60 8.30
C ILE A 254 -12.37 -5.55 8.21
N THR A 255 -13.45 -5.26 8.95
CA THR A 255 -14.69 -6.03 8.90
C THR A 255 -15.31 -6.03 7.49
N LEU A 256 -15.22 -4.92 6.76
CA LEU A 256 -15.74 -4.82 5.39
C LEU A 256 -14.93 -5.69 4.42
N VAL A 257 -13.60 -5.67 4.53
CA VAL A 257 -12.72 -6.55 3.75
C VAL A 257 -12.99 -8.02 4.09
N GLU A 258 -13.12 -8.40 5.36
CA GLU A 258 -13.48 -9.76 5.76
C GLU A 258 -14.83 -10.20 5.18
N ARG A 259 -15.83 -9.33 5.20
CA ARG A 259 -17.15 -9.59 4.56
C ARG A 259 -17.03 -9.78 3.05
N SER A 260 -16.14 -9.08 2.38
CA SER A 260 -15.91 -9.25 0.94
C SER A 260 -15.31 -10.61 0.58
N LEU A 261 -14.72 -11.30 1.57
CA LEU A 261 -14.15 -12.64 1.47
C LEU A 261 -15.16 -13.75 1.88
N ALA A 262 -16.47 -13.42 1.93
CA ALA A 262 -17.49 -14.42 2.21
C ALA A 262 -17.42 -15.54 1.17
N GLY A 263 -17.25 -16.79 1.63
CA GLY A 263 -17.07 -17.97 0.76
C GLY A 263 -15.63 -18.30 0.38
N ALA A 264 -14.67 -17.43 0.70
CA ALA A 264 -13.24 -17.73 0.55
C ALA A 264 -12.80 -18.79 1.59
N SER A 265 -11.81 -19.61 1.24
CA SER A 265 -11.13 -20.52 2.15
C SER A 265 -10.36 -19.76 3.23
N ASP A 266 -10.01 -20.44 4.33
CA ASP A 266 -9.21 -19.84 5.39
C ASP A 266 -7.82 -19.40 4.86
N GLY A 267 -7.22 -20.15 3.94
CA GLY A 267 -5.96 -19.79 3.29
C GLY A 267 -6.08 -18.51 2.44
N GLU A 268 -7.17 -18.33 1.69
CA GLU A 268 -7.41 -17.12 0.92
C GLU A 268 -7.66 -15.91 1.84
N ARG A 269 -8.42 -16.08 2.92
CA ARG A 269 -8.62 -15.03 3.92
C ARG A 269 -7.30 -14.61 4.55
N ALA A 270 -6.51 -15.57 5.03
CA ALA A 270 -5.18 -15.33 5.59
C ALA A 270 -4.26 -14.66 4.56
N GLY A 271 -4.33 -15.07 3.29
CA GLY A 271 -3.62 -14.46 2.18
C GLY A 271 -3.88 -12.95 2.09
N VAL A 272 -5.14 -12.54 2.01
CA VAL A 272 -5.52 -11.11 1.89
C VAL A 272 -5.18 -10.31 3.15
N VAL A 273 -5.41 -10.90 4.32
CA VAL A 273 -5.31 -10.17 5.59
C VAL A 273 -3.86 -9.97 6.04
N HIS A 274 -2.95 -10.89 5.71
CA HIS A 274 -1.52 -10.77 6.06
C HIS A 274 -0.57 -11.41 5.05
N GLY A 275 -0.88 -12.60 4.50
CA GLY A 275 0.08 -13.43 3.77
C GLY A 275 0.62 -12.77 2.50
N THR A 276 -0.22 -12.08 1.72
CA THR A 276 0.22 -11.39 0.50
C THR A 276 1.17 -10.24 0.82
N ALA A 277 0.88 -9.43 1.85
CA ALA A 277 1.77 -8.36 2.28
C ALA A 277 3.12 -8.91 2.79
N THR A 278 3.09 -9.95 3.63
CA THR A 278 4.29 -10.61 4.14
C THR A 278 5.19 -11.12 3.00
N ARG A 279 4.60 -11.80 2.03
CA ARG A 279 5.33 -12.34 0.87
C ARG A 279 5.88 -11.24 -0.04
N VAL A 280 5.04 -10.26 -0.41
CA VAL A 280 5.40 -9.23 -1.39
C VAL A 280 6.48 -8.30 -0.84
N TYR A 281 6.34 -7.82 0.39
CA TYR A 281 7.31 -6.95 1.04
C TYR A 281 8.41 -7.73 1.79
N GLN A 282 8.45 -9.08 1.68
CA GLN A 282 9.46 -9.92 2.32
C GLN A 282 9.60 -9.59 3.82
N LEU A 283 8.45 -9.45 4.51
CA LEU A 283 8.43 -9.13 5.93
C LEU A 283 8.87 -10.35 6.75
N ALA A 284 9.48 -10.09 7.91
CA ALA A 284 9.83 -11.16 8.83
C ALA A 284 8.59 -11.97 9.25
N GLU A 285 8.70 -13.28 9.22
CA GLU A 285 7.66 -14.16 9.75
C GLU A 285 7.57 -14.02 11.28
N ASP A 286 6.36 -14.12 11.81
CA ASP A 286 6.14 -14.10 13.25
C ASP A 286 6.68 -15.41 13.86
N PRO A 287 7.57 -15.34 14.86
CA PRO A 287 8.12 -16.55 15.50
C PRO A 287 7.06 -17.53 16.05
N GLU A 288 5.88 -17.03 16.43
CA GLU A 288 4.79 -17.87 16.94
C GLU A 288 4.16 -18.80 15.88
N GLN A 289 4.24 -18.45 14.57
CA GLN A 289 3.75 -19.36 13.52
C GLN A 289 4.73 -20.46 13.16
N THR A 290 6.02 -20.23 13.34
CA THR A 290 7.05 -21.24 13.09
C THR A 290 6.93 -22.40 14.10
N ALA A 291 6.50 -22.11 15.34
CA ALA A 291 6.30 -23.12 16.38
C ALA A 291 5.06 -24.01 16.12
N THR A 292 3.97 -23.42 15.62
CA THR A 292 2.70 -24.16 15.41
C THR A 292 2.77 -25.11 14.22
N ASN A 293 3.55 -24.80 13.19
CA ASN A 293 3.75 -25.68 12.02
C ASN A 293 4.72 -26.84 12.31
N GLN A 294 5.60 -26.71 13.31
CA GLN A 294 6.52 -27.78 13.73
C GLN A 294 5.86 -28.80 14.66
N GLU A 295 4.72 -28.50 15.25
CA GLU A 295 3.97 -29.46 16.11
C GLU A 295 2.93 -30.28 15.31
N GLN A 296 2.77 -30.04 14.00
CA GLN A 296 1.82 -30.75 13.13
C GLN A 296 2.49 -31.67 12.09
N ASP A 297 3.81 -31.75 12.04
CA ASP A 297 4.61 -32.71 11.29
C ASP A 297 5.17 -33.80 12.27
#